data_2a2d0bb563568ac0209f80e3ee5134de
#
_entry.id   2a2d0bb563568ac0209f80e3ee5134de
#
_cell.length_a   1.000
_cell.length_b   1.000
_cell.length_c   1.000
_cell.angle_alpha   90.00
_cell.angle_beta   90.00
_cell.angle_gamma   90.00
#
_symmetry.space_group_name_H-M   'P 1'
#
loop_
_entity.id
_entity.type
_entity.pdbx_description
1 polymer ?
#
loop_
_entity_poly.entity_id
_entity_poly.type
_entity_poly.pdbx_seq_one_letter_code
_entity_poly.pdbx_strand_id
1 'polypeptide(L)'
;IGHMLSGVSAKVAIKIFGSDLDEIRRIGESIQKIAKEIPGFEDARVEQQAPIPQLRIEVNRDRAMAYGVTPGALNSQLSTLIGGQQVEQLFEGPRTVDLMVRLPDSWRESPDRLRSMYIDTESNLRVPLHLVADIRAAKGPNVIQRENTQRRFVVSINPTERGLDSKIETLQKRVAGEVKILEGYFVSFEGEFKAQQAATRRI
;
A
#
# COMPACT_ATOMS: atom_id res chain seq x y z
N ILE A 1 21.36 -19.70 -5.30
CA ILE A 1 21.29 -18.23 -5.19
C ILE A 1 20.18 -17.81 -6.14
N GLY A 2 18.94 -17.70 -5.62
CA GLY A 2 17.79 -17.26 -6.41
C GLY A 2 17.98 -15.82 -6.83
N HIS A 3 18.00 -15.54 -8.12
CA HIS A 3 18.03 -14.19 -8.66
C HIS A 3 16.71 -13.49 -8.34
N MET A 4 16.77 -12.42 -7.54
CA MET A 4 15.65 -11.48 -7.35
C MET A 4 15.46 -10.66 -8.64
N LEU A 5 14.86 -11.24 -9.66
CA LEU A 5 14.63 -10.56 -10.94
C LEU A 5 13.41 -9.61 -10.95
N SER A 6 12.67 -9.52 -9.86
CA SER A 6 11.48 -8.63 -9.78
C SER A 6 11.04 -8.31 -8.35
N GLY A 7 11.96 -8.37 -7.39
CA GLY A 7 11.62 -8.06 -5.99
C GLY A 7 10.73 -9.12 -5.29
N VAL A 8 10.51 -10.27 -5.93
CA VAL A 8 9.75 -11.40 -5.36
C VAL A 8 10.57 -12.66 -5.48
N SER A 9 10.83 -13.32 -4.36
CA SER A 9 11.55 -14.59 -4.31
C SER A 9 10.57 -15.75 -4.52
N ALA A 10 10.11 -15.94 -5.76
CA ALA A 10 9.24 -17.04 -6.14
C ALA A 10 9.60 -17.57 -7.55
N LYS A 11 9.40 -18.88 -7.80
CA LYS A 11 9.63 -19.48 -9.12
C LYS A 11 8.64 -18.94 -10.15
N VAL A 12 7.41 -18.66 -9.75
CA VAL A 12 6.38 -17.99 -10.55
C VAL A 12 5.80 -16.84 -9.75
N ALA A 13 5.83 -15.65 -10.30
CA ALA A 13 5.20 -14.46 -9.76
C ALA A 13 4.15 -13.93 -10.74
N ILE A 14 2.91 -13.83 -10.30
CA ILE A 14 1.83 -13.26 -11.10
C ILE A 14 1.56 -11.89 -10.54
N LYS A 15 1.89 -10.87 -11.30
CA LYS A 15 1.72 -9.47 -10.93
C LYS A 15 0.42 -8.93 -11.50
N ILE A 16 -0.38 -8.34 -10.67
CA ILE A 16 -1.63 -7.69 -11.03
C ILE A 16 -1.44 -6.18 -10.86
N PHE A 17 -1.77 -5.42 -11.87
CA PHE A 17 -1.63 -3.97 -11.89
C PHE A 17 -2.98 -3.30 -12.07
N GLY A 18 -3.18 -2.16 -11.42
CA GLY A 18 -4.41 -1.38 -11.53
C GLY A 18 -4.45 -0.20 -10.57
N SER A 19 -5.49 0.62 -10.71
CA SER A 19 -5.65 1.84 -9.93
C SER A 19 -6.30 1.63 -8.57
N ASP A 20 -7.17 0.62 -8.43
CA ASP A 20 -7.88 0.32 -7.19
C ASP A 20 -7.28 -0.90 -6.49
N LEU A 21 -6.97 -0.77 -5.18
CA LEU A 21 -6.31 -1.81 -4.39
C LEU A 21 -7.23 -3.00 -4.08
N ASP A 22 -8.52 -2.76 -3.89
CA ASP A 22 -9.47 -3.82 -3.58
C ASP A 22 -9.74 -4.66 -4.83
N GLU A 23 -9.77 -4.01 -6.00
CA GLU A 23 -9.95 -4.71 -7.26
C GLU A 23 -8.72 -5.56 -7.64
N ILE A 24 -7.48 -5.04 -7.52
CA ILE A 24 -6.27 -5.84 -7.78
C ILE A 24 -6.14 -7.01 -6.80
N ARG A 25 -6.57 -6.83 -5.56
CA ARG A 25 -6.63 -7.90 -4.56
C ARG A 25 -7.66 -8.96 -4.95
N ARG A 26 -8.87 -8.56 -5.31
CA ARG A 26 -9.93 -9.47 -5.77
C ARG A 26 -9.48 -10.34 -6.95
N ILE A 27 -8.81 -9.71 -7.93
CA ILE A 27 -8.22 -10.43 -9.07
C ILE A 27 -7.15 -11.42 -8.57
N GLY A 28 -6.27 -11.00 -7.68
CA GLY A 28 -5.22 -11.84 -7.10
C GLY A 28 -5.75 -13.06 -6.34
N GLU A 29 -6.76 -12.85 -5.50
CA GLU A 29 -7.43 -13.93 -4.77
C GLU A 29 -8.13 -14.93 -5.72
N SER A 30 -8.74 -14.42 -6.79
CA SER A 30 -9.34 -15.27 -7.83
C SER A 30 -8.27 -16.10 -8.55
N ILE A 31 -7.15 -15.51 -8.91
CA ILE A 31 -6.01 -16.21 -9.52
C ILE A 31 -5.43 -17.25 -8.55
N GLN A 32 -5.27 -16.91 -7.27
CA GLN A 32 -4.80 -17.84 -6.25
C GLN A 32 -5.71 -19.07 -6.16
N LYS A 33 -7.03 -18.86 -6.16
CA LYS A 33 -8.03 -19.95 -6.11
C LYS A 33 -7.86 -20.89 -7.30
N ILE A 34 -7.79 -20.32 -8.51
CA ILE A 34 -7.59 -21.12 -9.74
C ILE A 34 -6.25 -21.86 -9.70
N ALA A 35 -5.19 -21.20 -9.24
CA ALA A 35 -3.87 -21.81 -9.14
C ALA A 35 -3.87 -23.03 -8.21
N LYS A 36 -4.52 -22.94 -7.05
CA LYS A 36 -4.59 -24.05 -6.08
C LYS A 36 -5.34 -25.29 -6.59
N GLU A 37 -6.16 -25.15 -7.61
CA GLU A 37 -6.84 -26.27 -8.28
C GLU A 37 -5.93 -27.00 -9.29
N ILE A 38 -4.76 -26.44 -9.62
CA ILE A 38 -3.80 -27.04 -10.54
C ILE A 38 -2.78 -27.86 -9.73
N PRO A 39 -2.66 -29.17 -9.99
CA PRO A 39 -1.70 -30.03 -9.29
C PRO A 39 -0.28 -29.49 -9.36
N GLY A 40 0.37 -29.33 -8.18
CA GLY A 40 1.73 -28.78 -8.04
C GLY A 40 1.76 -27.26 -7.81
N PHE A 41 0.61 -26.58 -7.73
CA PHE A 41 0.48 -25.15 -7.41
C PHE A 41 -0.24 -24.89 -6.09
N GLU A 42 -0.34 -25.89 -5.22
CA GLU A 42 -1.02 -25.81 -3.92
C GLU A 42 -0.43 -24.72 -3.00
N ASP A 43 0.87 -24.41 -3.19
CA ASP A 43 1.58 -23.35 -2.45
C ASP A 43 1.36 -21.93 -3.02
N ALA A 44 0.30 -21.72 -3.80
CA ALA A 44 -0.04 -20.40 -4.30
C ALA A 44 -0.42 -19.46 -3.14
N ARG A 45 0.31 -18.35 -2.98
CA ARG A 45 0.13 -17.36 -1.91
C ARG A 45 -0.06 -15.97 -2.49
N VAL A 46 -1.01 -15.24 -1.94
CA VAL A 46 -1.17 -13.82 -2.21
C VAL A 46 -0.25 -12.99 -1.31
N GLU A 47 0.19 -11.86 -1.81
CA GLU A 47 0.91 -10.86 -1.03
C GLU A 47 0.06 -10.41 0.16
N GLN A 48 0.66 -10.42 1.36
CA GLN A 48 -0.06 -10.01 2.57
C GLN A 48 -0.15 -8.47 2.61
N GLN A 49 -1.33 -7.96 2.33
CA GLN A 49 -1.70 -6.57 2.52
C GLN A 49 -2.82 -6.49 3.56
N ALA A 50 -2.46 -6.63 4.82
CA ALA A 50 -3.45 -6.52 5.90
C ALA A 50 -3.94 -5.08 6.03
N PRO A 51 -5.25 -4.83 6.02
CA PRO A 51 -5.77 -3.51 6.35
C PRO A 51 -5.51 -3.22 7.82
N ILE A 52 -4.83 -2.12 8.10
CA ILE A 52 -4.57 -1.63 9.45
C ILE A 52 -5.57 -0.53 9.83
N PRO A 53 -5.91 -0.40 11.12
CA PRO A 53 -6.66 0.74 11.61
C PRO A 53 -5.89 2.03 11.32
N GLN A 54 -6.56 3.01 10.75
CA GLN A 54 -6.01 4.32 10.41
C GLN A 54 -6.95 5.40 10.88
N LEU A 55 -6.40 6.56 11.19
CA LEU A 55 -7.16 7.76 11.40
C LEU A 55 -7.05 8.64 10.15
N ARG A 56 -8.18 8.92 9.52
CA ARG A 56 -8.26 9.76 8.34
C ARG A 56 -8.76 11.15 8.72
N ILE A 57 -7.98 12.15 8.36
CA ILE A 57 -8.32 13.56 8.54
C ILE A 57 -8.47 14.14 7.13
N GLU A 58 -9.69 14.50 6.77
CA GLU A 58 -10.02 15.07 5.46
C GLU A 58 -10.39 16.55 5.62
N VAL A 59 -9.59 17.42 5.02
CA VAL A 59 -9.84 18.85 5.04
C VAL A 59 -11.09 19.19 4.23
N ASN A 60 -12.05 19.85 4.86
CA ASN A 60 -13.16 20.43 4.13
C ASN A 60 -12.74 21.85 3.66
N ARG A 61 -12.50 21.99 2.37
CA ARG A 61 -11.92 23.22 1.80
C ARG A 61 -12.79 24.46 2.03
N ASP A 62 -14.11 24.33 1.87
CA ASP A 62 -15.03 25.45 2.02
C ASP A 62 -15.09 25.93 3.46
N ARG A 63 -15.19 24.99 4.41
CA ARG A 63 -15.15 25.31 5.84
C ARG A 63 -13.79 25.89 6.25
N ALA A 64 -12.70 25.30 5.79
CA ALA A 64 -11.35 25.78 6.10
C ALA A 64 -11.15 27.23 5.62
N MET A 65 -11.57 27.54 4.39
CA MET A 65 -11.52 28.91 3.85
C MET A 65 -12.36 29.90 4.65
N ALA A 66 -13.56 29.50 5.09
CA ALA A 66 -14.42 30.37 5.90
C ALA A 66 -13.77 30.75 7.25
N TYR A 67 -12.88 29.91 7.79
CA TYR A 67 -12.11 30.18 9.01
C TYR A 67 -10.71 30.72 8.75
N GLY A 68 -10.35 31.06 7.51
CA GLY A 68 -9.02 31.56 7.15
C GLY A 68 -7.91 30.51 7.32
N VAL A 69 -8.22 29.24 7.05
CA VAL A 69 -7.26 28.14 7.13
C VAL A 69 -7.02 27.59 5.74
N THR A 70 -5.78 27.66 5.26
CA THR A 70 -5.41 27.01 4.01
C THR A 70 -5.12 25.52 4.23
N PRO A 71 -5.43 24.63 3.26
CA PRO A 71 -5.12 23.21 3.37
C PRO A 71 -3.62 22.93 3.60
N GLY A 72 -2.73 23.74 3.03
CA GLY A 72 -1.30 23.63 3.22
C GLY A 72 -0.86 23.93 4.65
N ALA A 73 -1.33 25.04 5.23
CA ALA A 73 -1.04 25.42 6.61
C ALA A 73 -1.58 24.36 7.60
N LEU A 74 -2.81 23.88 7.37
CA LEU A 74 -3.39 22.82 8.19
C LEU A 74 -2.57 21.53 8.14
N ASN A 75 -2.16 21.12 6.94
CA ASN A 75 -1.36 19.91 6.75
C ASN A 75 0.01 20.02 7.47
N SER A 76 0.65 21.18 7.41
CA SER A 76 1.91 21.45 8.12
C SER A 76 1.73 21.35 9.63
N GLN A 77 0.68 21.98 10.19
CA GLN A 77 0.39 21.92 11.62
C GLN A 77 0.09 20.47 12.07
N LEU A 78 -0.75 19.74 11.33
CA LEU A 78 -1.06 18.33 11.62
C LEU A 78 0.18 17.44 11.54
N SER A 79 1.05 17.67 10.56
CA SER A 79 2.30 16.92 10.41
C SER A 79 3.19 17.12 11.64
N THR A 80 3.33 18.34 12.11
CA THR A 80 4.11 18.66 13.33
C THR A 80 3.46 18.06 14.58
N LEU A 81 2.16 18.25 14.76
CA LEU A 81 1.47 17.86 15.99
C LEU A 81 1.30 16.33 16.11
N ILE A 82 0.98 15.65 15.01
CA ILE A 82 0.72 14.21 15.00
C ILE A 82 2.00 13.42 14.69
N GLY A 83 2.73 13.80 13.66
CA GLY A 83 3.95 13.12 13.23
C GLY A 83 5.16 13.43 14.11
N GLY A 84 5.21 14.65 14.61
CA GLY A 84 6.35 15.20 15.32
C GLY A 84 7.29 15.97 14.41
N GLN A 85 7.88 17.00 14.96
CA GLN A 85 8.93 17.79 14.30
C GLN A 85 10.18 17.80 15.15
N GLN A 86 11.31 17.49 14.55
CA GLN A 86 12.60 17.71 15.14
C GLN A 86 12.86 19.21 15.21
N VAL A 87 13.07 19.74 16.41
CA VAL A 87 13.31 21.17 16.64
C VAL A 87 14.76 21.48 16.92
N GLU A 88 15.50 20.53 17.50
CA GLU A 88 16.91 20.71 17.86
C GLU A 88 17.63 19.36 17.94
N GLN A 89 18.95 19.38 17.96
CA GLN A 89 19.80 18.24 18.28
C GLN A 89 20.69 18.58 19.47
N LEU A 90 20.64 17.75 20.48
CA LEU A 90 21.50 17.86 21.66
C LEU A 90 22.73 16.96 21.50
N PHE A 91 23.88 17.49 21.79
CA PHE A 91 25.16 16.75 21.76
C PHE A 91 25.56 16.41 23.19
N GLU A 92 25.52 15.14 23.54
CA GLU A 92 25.99 14.62 24.83
C GLU A 92 27.25 13.77 24.61
N GLY A 93 28.43 14.40 24.63
CA GLY A 93 29.68 13.73 24.29
C GLY A 93 29.63 13.17 22.86
N PRO A 94 29.81 11.85 22.65
CA PRO A 94 29.78 11.25 21.33
C PRO A 94 28.35 10.94 20.81
N ARG A 95 27.30 11.23 21.58
CA ARG A 95 25.91 10.95 21.25
C ARG A 95 25.19 12.21 20.75
N THR A 96 24.42 12.06 19.70
CA THR A 96 23.46 13.05 19.23
C THR A 96 22.05 12.59 19.59
N VAL A 97 21.28 13.44 20.26
CA VAL A 97 19.91 13.19 20.67
C VAL A 97 18.99 14.20 20.00
N ASP A 98 17.99 13.71 19.25
CA ASP A 98 17.02 14.58 18.60
C ASP A 98 15.95 15.04 19.59
N LEU A 99 15.73 16.34 19.65
CA LEU A 99 14.63 16.94 20.40
C LEU A 99 13.42 17.03 19.48
N MET A 100 12.37 16.24 19.80
CA MET A 100 11.12 16.17 19.04
C MET A 100 9.96 16.83 19.77
N VAL A 101 9.20 17.64 19.05
CA VAL A 101 7.92 18.20 19.54
C VAL A 101 6.75 17.51 18.83
N ARG A 102 5.84 16.93 19.61
CA ARG A 102 4.63 16.28 19.12
C ARG A 102 3.56 16.23 20.21
N LEU A 103 2.32 15.95 19.83
CA LEU A 103 1.25 15.66 20.78
C LEU A 103 1.52 14.36 21.56
N PRO A 104 1.09 14.28 22.82
CA PRO A 104 1.11 13.01 23.57
C PRO A 104 0.32 11.91 22.86
N ASP A 105 0.71 10.66 23.04
CA ASP A 105 0.08 9.50 22.41
C ASP A 105 -1.42 9.43 22.71
N SER A 106 -1.82 9.75 23.95
CA SER A 106 -3.22 9.80 24.36
C SER A 106 -4.10 10.77 23.56
N TRP A 107 -3.51 11.77 22.93
CA TRP A 107 -4.21 12.69 22.02
C TRP A 107 -4.22 12.16 20.60
N ARG A 108 -3.09 11.62 20.13
CA ARG A 108 -2.91 11.13 18.75
C ARG A 108 -3.76 9.89 18.46
N GLU A 109 -4.02 9.08 19.47
CA GLU A 109 -4.80 7.84 19.36
C GLU A 109 -6.30 8.03 19.53
N SER A 110 -6.75 9.22 19.98
CA SER A 110 -8.15 9.51 20.25
C SER A 110 -8.76 10.41 19.16
N PRO A 111 -9.69 9.90 18.33
CA PRO A 111 -10.40 10.73 17.35
C PRO A 111 -11.13 11.92 17.98
N ASP A 112 -11.69 11.74 19.16
CA ASP A 112 -12.47 12.80 19.84
C ASP A 112 -11.58 13.92 20.37
N ARG A 113 -10.40 13.58 20.90
CA ARG A 113 -9.42 14.58 21.32
C ARG A 113 -8.87 15.35 20.11
N LEU A 114 -8.60 14.67 19.00
CA LEU A 114 -8.17 15.34 17.78
C LEU A 114 -9.25 16.25 17.21
N ARG A 115 -10.54 15.87 17.28
CA ARG A 115 -11.64 16.77 16.87
C ARG A 115 -11.66 18.06 17.65
N SER A 116 -11.40 18.01 18.95
CA SER A 116 -11.39 19.17 19.84
C SER A 116 -10.06 19.93 19.86
N MET A 117 -9.04 19.42 19.18
CA MET A 117 -7.73 20.08 19.09
C MET A 117 -7.87 21.43 18.36
N TYR A 118 -7.21 22.45 18.88
CA TYR A 118 -7.16 23.75 18.25
C TYR A 118 -6.02 23.83 17.24
N ILE A 119 -6.33 24.47 16.12
CA ILE A 119 -5.37 24.84 15.08
C ILE A 119 -5.31 26.34 14.93
N ASP A 120 -4.16 26.84 14.55
CA ASP A 120 -3.96 28.28 14.34
C ASP A 120 -4.39 28.67 12.92
N THR A 121 -5.07 29.81 12.80
CA THR A 121 -5.45 30.41 11.53
C THR A 121 -4.42 31.48 11.11
N GLU A 122 -4.45 31.92 9.84
CA GLU A 122 -3.60 33.00 9.35
C GLU A 122 -3.80 34.33 10.09
N SER A 123 -4.97 34.53 10.68
CA SER A 123 -5.30 35.69 11.50
C SER A 123 -4.97 35.55 13.00
N ASN A 124 -4.16 34.55 13.37
CA ASN A 124 -3.81 34.21 14.76
C ASN A 124 -5.01 33.87 15.66
N LEU A 125 -6.14 33.51 15.09
CA LEU A 125 -7.24 32.92 15.80
C LEU A 125 -7.06 31.42 15.93
N ARG A 126 -7.70 30.83 16.94
CA ARG A 126 -7.69 29.38 17.15
C ARG A 126 -9.05 28.79 16.90
N VAL A 127 -9.13 27.78 16.05
CA VAL A 127 -10.38 27.08 15.75
C VAL A 127 -10.23 25.58 16.00
N PRO A 128 -11.26 24.90 16.52
CA PRO A 128 -11.25 23.46 16.67
C PRO A 128 -11.13 22.76 15.31
N LEU A 129 -10.34 21.69 15.25
CA LEU A 129 -10.05 20.97 14.01
C LEU A 129 -11.33 20.44 13.31
N HIS A 130 -12.35 20.03 14.08
CA HIS A 130 -13.60 19.53 13.51
C HIS A 130 -14.39 20.56 12.70
N LEU A 131 -14.14 21.85 12.90
CA LEU A 131 -14.78 22.89 12.11
C LEU A 131 -14.23 22.99 10.68
N VAL A 132 -12.99 22.56 10.45
CA VAL A 132 -12.29 22.70 9.17
C VAL A 132 -11.95 21.36 8.51
N ALA A 133 -12.07 20.25 9.25
CA ALA A 133 -11.76 18.89 8.75
C ALA A 133 -12.71 17.85 9.33
N ASP A 134 -12.91 16.78 8.59
CA ASP A 134 -13.64 15.60 9.03
C ASP A 134 -12.65 14.54 9.50
N ILE A 135 -12.86 14.01 10.71
CA ILE A 135 -11.96 13.05 11.34
C ILE A 135 -12.72 11.76 11.57
N ARG A 136 -12.24 10.67 10.97
CA ARG A 136 -12.88 9.36 11.08
C ARG A 136 -11.86 8.23 11.20
N ALA A 137 -12.23 7.20 11.95
CA ALA A 137 -11.53 5.94 11.92
C ALA A 137 -11.79 5.26 10.58
N ALA A 138 -10.75 4.74 9.97
CA ALA A 138 -10.79 4.03 8.69
C ALA A 138 -9.92 2.78 8.78
N LYS A 139 -10.08 1.89 7.82
CA LYS A 139 -9.14 0.80 7.57
C LYS A 139 -8.44 1.11 6.25
N GLY A 140 -7.14 0.96 6.21
CA GLY A 140 -6.37 1.18 5.00
C GLY A 140 -5.21 0.20 4.89
N PRO A 141 -4.62 0.05 3.70
CA PRO A 141 -3.49 -0.83 3.50
C PRO A 141 -2.29 -0.34 4.32
N ASN A 142 -1.55 -1.28 4.92
CA ASN A 142 -0.29 -0.99 5.60
C ASN A 142 0.81 -0.59 4.60
N VAL A 143 0.79 -1.19 3.40
CA VAL A 143 1.75 -0.94 2.33
C VAL A 143 1.03 -0.90 0.98
N ILE A 144 1.40 0.02 0.11
CA ILE A 144 0.98 0.08 -1.28
C ILE A 144 2.21 -0.15 -2.14
N GLN A 145 2.34 -1.36 -2.67
CA GLN A 145 3.42 -1.69 -3.59
C GLN A 145 3.18 -1.06 -4.97
N ARG A 146 4.25 -0.54 -5.56
CA ARG A 146 4.22 0.05 -6.89
C ARG A 146 5.37 -0.45 -7.74
N GLU A 147 5.11 -0.59 -9.03
CA GLU A 147 6.11 -0.88 -10.03
C GLU A 147 5.79 -0.05 -11.28
N ASN A 148 6.78 0.65 -11.82
CA ASN A 148 6.59 1.57 -12.94
C ASN A 148 5.41 2.54 -12.73
N THR A 149 5.34 3.17 -11.56
CA THR A 149 4.29 4.11 -11.11
C THR A 149 2.92 3.50 -10.86
N GLN A 150 2.64 2.28 -11.31
CA GLN A 150 1.37 1.60 -11.12
C GLN A 150 1.34 0.81 -9.80
N ARG A 151 0.18 0.75 -9.17
CA ARG A 151 -0.04 -0.12 -8.01
C ARG A 151 0.01 -1.58 -8.47
N ARG A 152 0.66 -2.42 -7.68
CA ARG A 152 0.74 -3.85 -7.99
C ARG A 152 0.32 -4.69 -6.78
N PHE A 153 -0.14 -5.89 -7.09
CA PHE A 153 -0.39 -6.97 -6.15
C PHE A 153 0.22 -8.25 -6.71
N VAL A 154 0.76 -9.12 -5.88
CA VAL A 154 1.49 -10.30 -6.34
C VAL A 154 0.88 -11.58 -5.81
N VAL A 155 0.73 -12.56 -6.69
CA VAL A 155 0.49 -13.96 -6.35
C VAL A 155 1.77 -14.73 -6.63
N SER A 156 2.33 -15.35 -5.59
CA SER A 156 3.58 -16.12 -5.66
C SER A 156 3.27 -17.61 -5.65
N ILE A 157 3.94 -18.38 -6.50
CA ILE A 157 3.80 -19.83 -6.57
C ILE A 157 5.20 -20.44 -6.57
N ASN A 158 5.44 -21.41 -5.67
CA ASN A 158 6.66 -22.20 -5.65
C ASN A 158 6.33 -23.67 -5.95
N PRO A 159 6.21 -24.03 -7.22
CA PRO A 159 5.85 -25.39 -7.62
C PRO A 159 6.93 -26.39 -7.20
N THR A 160 6.47 -27.53 -6.71
CA THR A 160 7.33 -28.62 -6.24
C THR A 160 7.64 -29.63 -7.34
N GLU A 161 6.85 -29.66 -8.41
CA GLU A 161 6.89 -30.67 -9.45
C GLU A 161 7.55 -30.19 -10.76
N ARG A 162 7.92 -31.15 -11.62
CA ARG A 162 8.41 -30.90 -12.97
C ARG A 162 7.24 -30.59 -13.93
N GLY A 163 7.52 -29.99 -15.08
CA GLY A 163 6.50 -29.66 -16.08
C GLY A 163 5.83 -28.31 -15.85
N LEU A 164 6.62 -27.33 -15.42
CA LEU A 164 6.15 -26.00 -15.04
C LEU A 164 5.46 -25.28 -16.21
N ASP A 165 5.97 -25.38 -17.42
CA ASP A 165 5.49 -24.63 -18.60
C ASP A 165 4.04 -24.98 -18.94
N SER A 166 3.69 -26.27 -19.01
CA SER A 166 2.32 -26.70 -19.33
C SER A 166 1.30 -26.29 -18.24
N LYS A 167 1.73 -26.29 -16.99
CA LYS A 167 0.89 -25.87 -15.86
C LYS A 167 0.66 -24.35 -15.87
N ILE A 168 1.69 -23.58 -16.22
CA ILE A 168 1.56 -22.13 -16.39
C ILE A 168 0.65 -21.78 -17.56
N GLU A 169 0.78 -22.47 -18.70
CA GLU A 169 -0.15 -22.28 -19.82
C GLU A 169 -1.60 -22.58 -19.43
N THR A 170 -1.81 -23.67 -18.68
CA THR A 170 -3.13 -24.01 -18.16
C THR A 170 -3.66 -22.90 -17.26
N LEU A 171 -2.84 -22.40 -16.35
CA LEU A 171 -3.21 -21.30 -15.45
C LEU A 171 -3.54 -20.02 -16.25
N GLN A 172 -2.72 -19.67 -17.25
CA GLN A 172 -2.95 -18.50 -18.10
C GLN A 172 -4.29 -18.60 -18.86
N LYS A 173 -4.59 -19.76 -19.45
CA LYS A 173 -5.86 -20.01 -20.16
C LYS A 173 -7.05 -19.89 -19.22
N ARG A 174 -6.96 -20.49 -18.03
CA ARG A 174 -8.03 -20.42 -17.03
C ARG A 174 -8.22 -19.00 -16.52
N VAL A 175 -7.16 -18.28 -16.20
CA VAL A 175 -7.23 -16.87 -15.76
C VAL A 175 -7.89 -16.00 -16.82
N ALA A 176 -7.51 -16.19 -18.11
CA ALA A 176 -8.11 -15.43 -19.20
C ALA A 176 -9.61 -15.72 -19.40
N GLY A 177 -10.06 -16.95 -19.12
CA GLY A 177 -11.45 -17.37 -19.28
C GLY A 177 -12.34 -17.15 -18.05
N GLU A 178 -11.79 -17.26 -16.84
CA GLU A 178 -12.55 -17.32 -15.59
C GLU A 178 -12.47 -16.00 -14.78
N VAL A 179 -11.40 -15.20 -14.96
CA VAL A 179 -11.21 -13.97 -14.18
C VAL A 179 -11.62 -12.75 -15.01
N LYS A 180 -12.63 -12.04 -14.52
CA LYS A 180 -13.01 -10.77 -15.15
C LYS A 180 -12.00 -9.70 -14.78
N ILE A 181 -11.25 -9.23 -15.78
CA ILE A 181 -10.28 -8.13 -15.67
C ILE A 181 -10.92 -6.89 -16.29
N LEU A 182 -11.03 -5.82 -15.53
CA LEU A 182 -11.61 -4.56 -15.99
C LEU A 182 -10.61 -3.78 -16.86
N GLU A 183 -11.11 -2.84 -17.64
CA GLU A 183 -10.28 -1.93 -18.42
C GLU A 183 -9.32 -1.13 -17.48
N GLY A 184 -8.07 -0.97 -17.88
CA GLY A 184 -7.03 -0.33 -17.06
C GLY A 184 -6.35 -1.25 -16.03
N TYR A 185 -6.76 -2.53 -15.96
CA TYR A 185 -6.10 -3.56 -15.16
C TYR A 185 -5.41 -4.57 -16.06
N PHE A 186 -4.28 -5.10 -15.63
CA PHE A 186 -3.61 -6.16 -16.38
C PHE A 186 -2.84 -7.12 -15.46
N VAL A 187 -2.61 -8.31 -15.98
CA VAL A 187 -1.91 -9.40 -15.29
C VAL A 187 -0.65 -9.76 -16.06
N SER A 188 0.48 -9.82 -15.38
CA SER A 188 1.77 -10.24 -15.94
C SER A 188 2.25 -11.49 -15.22
N PHE A 189 2.63 -12.50 -15.98
CA PHE A 189 3.25 -13.72 -15.46
C PHE A 189 4.77 -13.59 -15.57
N GLU A 190 5.48 -13.67 -14.45
CA GLU A 190 6.92 -13.50 -14.35
C GLU A 190 7.56 -14.61 -13.52
N GLY A 191 8.88 -14.74 -13.60
CA GLY A 191 9.64 -15.72 -12.83
C GLY A 191 10.68 -16.46 -13.66
N GLU A 192 11.29 -17.49 -13.06
CA GLU A 192 12.37 -18.28 -13.67
C GLU A 192 11.95 -18.98 -14.97
N PHE A 193 10.66 -19.30 -15.12
CA PHE A 193 10.15 -19.95 -16.34
C PHE A 193 10.30 -19.09 -17.59
N LYS A 194 10.21 -17.74 -17.51
CA LYS A 194 10.45 -16.85 -18.67
C LYS A 194 11.88 -16.93 -19.16
N ALA A 195 12.84 -17.07 -18.25
CA ALA A 195 14.24 -17.25 -18.61
C ALA A 195 14.48 -18.59 -19.33
N GLN A 196 13.81 -19.67 -18.89
CA GLN A 196 13.84 -20.98 -19.54
C GLN A 196 13.21 -20.95 -20.93
N GLN A 197 12.01 -20.34 -21.08
CA GLN A 197 11.37 -20.20 -22.40
C GLN A 197 12.22 -19.39 -23.38
N ALA A 198 12.86 -18.32 -22.91
CA ALA A 198 13.77 -17.52 -23.74
C ALA A 198 15.01 -18.28 -24.15
N ALA A 199 15.53 -19.18 -23.32
CA ALA A 199 16.66 -20.05 -23.62
C ALA A 199 16.28 -21.14 -24.64
N THR A 200 15.10 -21.75 -24.49
CA THR A 200 14.61 -22.82 -25.39
C THR A 200 14.26 -22.31 -26.81
N ARG A 201 13.85 -21.04 -26.93
CA ARG A 201 13.57 -20.39 -28.22
C ARG A 201 14.82 -20.01 -29.03
N ARG A 202 16.01 -20.09 -28.43
CA ARG A 202 17.30 -19.74 -29.08
C ARG A 202 18.07 -20.96 -29.66
N ILE A 203 17.52 -22.14 -29.53
CA ILE A 203 17.98 -23.38 -30.13
C ILE A 203 17.08 -23.73 -31.32
#